data_c03fc864e7196e1899e6d01e607029e3
#
_entry.id   c03fc864e7196e1899e6d01e607029e3
#
_cell.length_a   1.000
_cell.length_b   1.000
_cell.length_c   1.000
_cell.angle_alpha   90.00
_cell.angle_beta   90.00
_cell.angle_gamma   90.00
#
_symmetry.space_group_name_H-M   'P 1'
#
loop_
_entity.id
_entity.type
_entity.pdbx_description
1 polymer ?
#
loop_
_entity_poly.entity_id
_entity_poly.type
_entity_poly.pdbx_seq_one_letter_code
_entity_poly.pdbx_strand_id
1 'polypeptide(L)' 'MGKVKAWLHDEAENAVDELVVKVKSGESVDKVLEYAKTLNVDWSFVGFTADYDNDHECWAEIEQYLWSKK' A
#
# COMPACT_ATOMS: atom_id res chain seq x y z
N MET A 1 21.29 -5.26 11.97
CA MET A 1 20.79 -4.09 11.27
C MET A 1 19.99 -4.45 10.03
N GLY A 2 20.48 -5.41 9.24
CA GLY A 2 19.75 -5.88 8.08
C GLY A 2 18.39 -6.46 8.39
N LYS A 3 18.22 -7.03 9.56
CA LYS A 3 16.96 -7.64 9.97
C LYS A 3 15.83 -6.61 10.10
N VAL A 4 16.16 -5.39 10.52
CA VAL A 4 15.16 -4.34 10.67
C VAL A 4 14.60 -3.94 9.31
N LYS A 5 15.47 -3.80 8.32
CA LYS A 5 15.02 -3.47 6.97
C LYS A 5 14.20 -4.59 6.35
N ALA A 6 14.61 -5.82 6.56
CA ALA A 6 13.88 -6.96 6.03
C ALA A 6 12.48 -7.04 6.62
N TRP A 7 12.36 -6.78 7.92
CA TRP A 7 11.08 -6.78 8.60
C TRP A 7 10.14 -5.70 8.03
N LEU A 8 10.66 -4.49 7.84
CA LEU A 8 9.86 -3.40 7.28
C LEU A 8 9.41 -3.71 5.85
N HIS A 9 10.28 -4.34 5.08
CA HIS A 9 9.95 -4.74 3.71
C HIS A 9 8.83 -5.79 3.71
N ASP A 10 8.94 -6.79 4.56
CA ASP A 10 7.92 -7.83 4.68
C ASP A 10 6.58 -7.23 5.12
N GLU A 11 6.62 -6.28 6.03
CA GLU A 11 5.41 -5.63 6.50
C GLU A 11 4.72 -4.86 5.36
N ALA A 12 5.49 -4.19 4.54
CA ALA A 12 4.95 -3.46 3.40
C ALA A 12 4.34 -4.42 2.38
N GLU A 13 5.01 -5.53 2.09
CA GLU A 13 4.48 -6.52 1.17
C GLU A 13 3.19 -7.13 1.69
N ASN A 14 3.14 -7.47 2.97
CA ASN A 14 1.94 -8.01 3.58
C ASN A 14 0.79 -7.01 3.52
N ALA A 15 1.08 -5.74 3.71
CA ALA A 15 0.07 -4.71 3.64
C ALA A 15 -0.53 -4.62 2.24
N VAL A 16 0.32 -4.65 1.21
CA VAL A 16 -0.15 -4.62 -0.17
C VAL A 16 -1.01 -5.84 -0.48
N ASP A 17 -0.57 -7.02 -0.06
CA ASP A 17 -1.35 -8.24 -0.26
C ASP A 17 -2.72 -8.13 0.39
N GLU A 18 -2.78 -7.58 1.59
CA GLU A 18 -4.05 -7.39 2.29
C GLU A 18 -4.98 -6.46 1.54
N LEU A 19 -4.43 -5.36 1.01
CA LEU A 19 -5.23 -4.43 0.20
C LEU A 19 -5.79 -5.12 -1.03
N VAL A 20 -4.97 -5.91 -1.72
CA VAL A 20 -5.40 -6.62 -2.91
C VAL A 20 -6.50 -7.63 -2.58
N VAL A 21 -6.35 -8.37 -1.49
CA VAL A 21 -7.37 -9.33 -1.07
C VAL A 21 -8.69 -8.63 -0.79
N LYS A 22 -8.65 -7.49 -0.12
CA LYS A 22 -9.86 -6.72 0.17
C LYS A 22 -10.57 -6.28 -1.10
N VAL A 23 -9.81 -5.77 -2.07
CA VAL A 23 -10.38 -5.33 -3.35
C VAL A 23 -10.98 -6.51 -4.10
N LYS A 24 -10.28 -7.64 -4.12
CA LYS A 24 -10.77 -8.84 -4.80
C LYS A 24 -12.00 -9.43 -4.13
N SER A 25 -12.17 -9.21 -2.84
CA SER A 25 -13.34 -9.70 -2.12
C SER A 25 -14.58 -8.86 -2.35
N GLY A 26 -14.45 -7.73 -3.04
CA GLY A 26 -15.61 -6.89 -3.38
C GLY A 26 -15.66 -5.56 -2.66
N GLU A 27 -14.67 -5.23 -1.83
CA GLU A 27 -14.67 -3.95 -1.16
C GLU A 27 -14.34 -2.83 -2.14
N SER A 28 -14.87 -1.65 -1.88
CA SER A 28 -14.61 -0.51 -2.73
C SER A 28 -13.16 -0.05 -2.58
N VAL A 29 -12.56 0.40 -3.69
CA VAL A 29 -11.19 0.88 -3.68
C VAL A 29 -11.04 2.04 -2.72
N ASP A 30 -12.04 2.93 -2.63
CA ASP A 30 -12.00 4.07 -1.73
C ASP A 30 -11.86 3.63 -0.27
N LYS A 31 -12.62 2.62 0.14
CA LYS A 31 -12.54 2.10 1.51
C LYS A 31 -11.19 1.45 1.77
N VAL A 32 -10.69 0.71 0.79
CA VAL A 32 -9.39 0.05 0.92
C VAL A 32 -8.29 1.09 1.05
N LEU A 33 -8.36 2.18 0.31
CA LEU A 33 -7.39 3.27 0.43
C LEU A 33 -7.45 3.93 1.80
N GLU A 34 -8.64 4.15 2.33
CA GLU A 34 -8.76 4.71 3.68
C GLU A 34 -8.12 3.81 4.72
N TYR A 35 -8.33 2.50 4.58
CA TYR A 35 -7.67 1.55 5.46
C TYR A 35 -6.15 1.64 5.31
N ALA A 36 -5.66 1.71 4.08
CA ALA A 36 -4.23 1.80 3.83
C ALA A 36 -3.62 3.04 4.50
N LYS A 37 -4.34 4.14 4.49
CA LYS A 37 -3.86 5.37 5.11
C LYS A 37 -3.73 5.27 6.63
N THR A 38 -4.42 4.32 7.24
CA THR A 38 -4.30 4.10 8.68
C THR A 38 -3.10 3.24 9.03
N LEU A 39 -2.51 2.58 8.04
CA LEU A 39 -1.35 1.73 8.25
C LEU A 39 -0.08 2.59 8.25
N ASN A 40 0.80 2.30 9.18
CA ASN A 40 2.07 2.99 9.26
C ASN A 40 3.13 2.20 8.50
N VAL A 41 3.02 2.19 7.18
CA VAL A 41 3.84 1.38 6.30
C VAL A 41 4.57 2.28 5.30
N ASP A 42 5.80 1.94 5.02
CA ASP A 42 6.57 2.65 3.99
C ASP A 42 6.33 1.98 2.64
N TRP A 43 5.44 2.56 1.86
CA TRP A 43 5.01 2.00 0.58
C TRP A 43 6.12 1.98 -0.47
N SER A 44 7.21 2.73 -0.24
CA SER A 44 8.33 2.73 -1.18
C SER A 44 9.02 1.37 -1.25
N PHE A 45 8.92 0.57 -0.20
CA PHE A 45 9.52 -0.75 -0.18
C PHE A 45 8.86 -1.72 -1.17
N VAL A 46 7.66 -1.40 -1.63
CA VAL A 46 6.95 -2.25 -2.59
C VAL A 46 6.80 -1.56 -3.95
N GLY A 47 7.59 -0.54 -4.21
CA GLY A 47 7.67 0.07 -5.52
C GLY A 47 6.79 1.29 -5.74
N PHE A 48 6.07 1.75 -4.74
CA PHE A 48 5.30 2.98 -4.87
C PHE A 48 6.19 4.19 -4.56
N THR A 49 5.85 5.31 -5.17
CA THR A 49 6.56 6.55 -4.92
C THR A 49 6.17 7.08 -3.54
N ALA A 50 7.08 6.96 -2.60
CA ALA A 50 6.86 7.48 -1.26
C ALA A 50 7.54 8.83 -1.16
N ASP A 51 6.88 9.86 -1.64
CA ASP A 51 7.36 11.21 -1.53
C ASP A 51 6.56 11.89 -0.42
N TYR A 52 7.23 12.14 0.68
CA TYR A 52 6.56 12.71 1.85
C TYR A 52 6.00 14.10 1.60
N ASP A 53 6.51 14.77 0.58
CA ASP A 53 6.01 16.09 0.21
C ASP A 53 4.81 16.02 -0.72
N ASN A 54 4.57 14.86 -1.32
CA ASN A 54 3.49 14.65 -2.30
C ASN A 54 2.73 13.37 -2.01
N ASP A 55 2.19 13.27 -0.80
CA ASP A 55 1.47 12.07 -0.36
C ASP A 55 0.37 11.65 -1.32
N HIS A 56 -0.33 12.61 -1.89
CA HIS A 56 -1.45 12.27 -2.78
C HIS A 56 -1.00 11.59 -4.07
N GLU A 57 0.23 11.82 -4.51
CA GLU A 57 0.74 11.13 -5.70
C GLU A 57 0.96 9.65 -5.39
N CYS A 58 1.49 9.36 -4.23
CA CYS A 58 1.66 7.98 -3.79
C CYS A 58 0.30 7.27 -3.70
N TRP A 59 -0.69 7.94 -3.13
CA TRP A 59 -2.02 7.36 -3.00
C TRP A 59 -2.69 7.15 -4.36
N ALA A 60 -2.45 8.06 -5.31
CA ALA A 60 -2.97 7.88 -6.65
C ALA A 60 -2.37 6.65 -7.32
N GLU A 61 -1.08 6.40 -7.13
CA GLU A 61 -0.44 5.19 -7.65
C GLU A 61 -1.04 3.93 -7.03
N ILE A 62 -1.22 3.94 -5.72
CA ILE A 62 -1.81 2.81 -5.02
C ILE A 62 -3.24 2.59 -5.50
N GLU A 63 -4.00 3.65 -5.68
CA GLU A 63 -5.36 3.54 -6.18
C GLU A 63 -5.40 2.87 -7.55
N GLN A 64 -4.55 3.32 -8.46
CA GLN A 64 -4.50 2.72 -9.80
C GLN A 64 -4.10 1.25 -9.75
N TYR A 65 -3.16 0.94 -8.88
CA TYR A 65 -2.74 -0.44 -8.69
C TYR A 65 -3.92 -1.31 -8.22
N LEU A 66 -4.70 -0.82 -7.27
CA LEU A 66 -5.86 -1.55 -6.76
C LEU A 66 -6.94 -1.70 -7.83
N TRP A 67 -7.16 -0.67 -8.63
CA TRP A 67 -8.12 -0.76 -9.72
C TRP A 67 -7.70 -1.83 -10.74
N SER A 68 -6.42 -1.97 -10.98
CA SER A 68 -5.93 -2.98 -11.91
C SER A 68 -6.09 -4.41 -11.36
N LYS A 69 -6.20 -4.54 -10.05
CA LYS A 69 -6.38 -5.85 -9.40
C LYS A 69 -7.85 -6.21 -9.21
N LYS A 70 -8.72 -5.25 -9.37
CA LYS A 70 -10.15 -5.46 -9.17
C LYS A 70 -10.83 -6.29 -10.33
#